data_ecc5e532113e84b8f893de9ec1d77387
#
_entry.id   ecc5e532113e84b8f893de9ec1d77387
#
_cell.length_a   1.000
_cell.length_b   1.000
_cell.length_c   1.000
_cell.angle_alpha   90.00
_cell.angle_beta   90.00
_cell.angle_gamma   90.00
#
_symmetry.space_group_name_H-M   'P 1'
#
loop_
_entity.id
_entity.type
_entity.pdbx_description
1 polymer ?
#
loop_
_entity_poly.entity_id
_entity_poly.type
_entity_poly.pdbx_seq_one_letter_code
_entity_poly.pdbx_strand_id
1 'polypeptide(L)'
;MKHQVIIAFAILVFQPWHANLRAQDVVSRACPRPSAGSVVPEPEDLRSRNGVLKVGLTIYDSAEADGSTRYCYVDENGRQSPNLRLNPGDLLILHLKNGLADVAGRPSLPNESRGHMHSRPDANLCASGLMTSTSTNLHFHGLTVPPVCHQDDVLGTSVNPSDPAFEYRFRIPANEPPGLYWYHPHIHGFTKAQVLGGASGAIIIEGIERANKQVAGLPERVLVIRDQDLVNPNAPPSKSEPVVPRMFIDRDGDAANNGTGFGKPAKDLSINFVPVPYPDYPPAVIKMKPGERQLWRVVNASAITYLNLAILFNRTPQQLGLVAVDGTPIDQKGQDDFVDWQTHIGVPPGARMEFIVEGPALGTAGLLVTRTVDTGSGGENDPNRAIATITPSEDATEPRSTLDSSPDRLPASTEPWLGSVTPVRTRRLYFSEKLLDPNDPNSATTFYITVDGQAPAPFDPSSGVPNIVVKQGDVEDWIIENRSTELHAFHIHQVHFMLLDYLGTPVNEPFLRDTVNIPFYNGRTLAYPSVRLRMDFRDPNTVGTFVYHCHLLEHEDGGMMGLIRVEPAGSTEAIETKSSRIQRSVSPRRLCGQPEAHAAGN
;
A
#
# COMPACT_ATOMS: atom_id res chain seq x y z
N MET A 1 -65.33 -25.31 -62.13
CA MET A 1 -64.99 -25.48 -60.73
C MET A 1 -63.80 -24.57 -60.43
N LYS A 2 -64.04 -23.48 -59.75
CA LYS A 2 -63.00 -22.45 -59.44
C LYS A 2 -62.54 -22.71 -58.00
N HIS A 3 -61.26 -23.00 -57.82
CA HIS A 3 -60.67 -23.07 -56.50
C HIS A 3 -60.06 -21.66 -56.13
N GLN A 4 -60.59 -21.06 -55.07
CA GLN A 4 -60.02 -19.87 -54.45
C GLN A 4 -58.95 -20.29 -53.43
N VAL A 5 -57.75 -19.75 -53.59
CA VAL A 5 -56.66 -19.87 -52.63
C VAL A 5 -56.76 -18.66 -51.76
N ILE A 6 -56.92 -18.84 -50.44
CA ILE A 6 -56.85 -17.80 -49.41
C ILE A 6 -55.39 -17.72 -48.93
N ILE A 7 -54.72 -16.61 -49.18
CA ILE A 7 -53.41 -16.31 -48.65
C ILE A 7 -53.62 -15.55 -47.34
N ALA A 8 -53.25 -16.16 -46.21
CA ALA A 8 -53.22 -15.49 -44.92
C ALA A 8 -51.87 -14.73 -44.74
N PHE A 9 -51.94 -13.41 -44.66
CA PHE A 9 -50.82 -12.58 -44.30
C PHE A 9 -50.65 -12.61 -42.76
N ALA A 10 -49.56 -13.21 -42.27
CA ALA A 10 -49.13 -13.08 -40.88
C ALA A 10 -48.32 -11.76 -40.71
N ILE A 11 -48.87 -10.82 -39.99
CA ILE A 11 -48.18 -9.59 -39.59
C ILE A 11 -47.30 -9.95 -38.41
N LEU A 12 -45.97 -10.05 -38.64
CA LEU A 12 -44.96 -10.12 -37.59
C LEU A 12 -44.78 -8.71 -37.01
N VAL A 13 -45.30 -8.50 -35.81
CA VAL A 13 -45.02 -7.30 -35.00
C VAL A 13 -43.60 -7.45 -34.43
N PHE A 14 -42.67 -6.77 -35.04
CA PHE A 14 -41.35 -6.57 -34.44
C PHE A 14 -41.47 -5.60 -33.24
N GLN A 15 -41.46 -6.14 -32.01
CA GLN A 15 -41.16 -5.32 -30.82
C GLN A 15 -39.66 -5.03 -30.79
N PRO A 16 -39.25 -3.75 -30.66
CA PRO A 16 -37.84 -3.44 -30.42
C PRO A 16 -37.50 -3.89 -29.01
N TRP A 17 -36.69 -4.92 -28.91
CA TRP A 17 -35.96 -5.22 -27.66
C TRP A 17 -34.97 -4.11 -27.44
N HIS A 18 -35.34 -3.13 -26.65
CA HIS A 18 -34.35 -2.27 -26.00
C HIS A 18 -33.60 -3.13 -24.98
N ALA A 19 -32.44 -3.64 -25.37
CA ALA A 19 -31.49 -4.21 -24.45
C ALA A 19 -31.08 -3.10 -23.50
N ASN A 20 -31.64 -3.10 -22.30
CA ASN A 20 -31.04 -2.40 -21.16
C ASN A 20 -29.70 -3.08 -20.90
N LEU A 21 -28.64 -2.61 -21.53
CA LEU A 21 -27.26 -2.89 -21.10
C LEU A 21 -27.15 -2.37 -19.68
N ARG A 22 -27.21 -3.27 -18.73
CA ARG A 22 -27.06 -2.95 -17.32
C ARG A 22 -25.67 -2.36 -17.13
N ALA A 23 -25.55 -1.39 -16.25
CA ALA A 23 -24.28 -0.80 -15.84
C ALA A 23 -23.21 -1.86 -15.45
N GLN A 24 -23.66 -3.03 -14.97
CA GLN A 24 -22.83 -4.21 -14.68
C GLN A 24 -22.03 -4.73 -15.89
N ASP A 25 -22.59 -4.72 -17.12
CA ASP A 25 -21.86 -5.20 -18.31
C ASP A 25 -20.74 -4.23 -18.74
N VAL A 26 -20.88 -2.95 -18.39
CA VAL A 26 -19.85 -1.93 -18.68
C VAL A 26 -18.71 -2.05 -17.67
N VAL A 27 -19.01 -2.31 -16.39
CA VAL A 27 -18.01 -2.41 -15.31
C VAL A 27 -17.18 -3.69 -15.45
N SER A 28 -17.78 -4.84 -15.81
CA SER A 28 -17.01 -6.08 -16.06
C SER A 28 -16.03 -5.94 -17.25
N ARG A 29 -16.27 -4.97 -18.15
CA ARG A 29 -15.33 -4.61 -19.23
C ARG A 29 -14.25 -3.62 -18.79
N ALA A 30 -14.49 -2.84 -17.73
CA ALA A 30 -13.56 -1.85 -17.26
C ALA A 30 -12.39 -2.45 -16.45
N CYS A 31 -12.61 -3.58 -15.74
CA CYS A 31 -11.62 -4.26 -14.89
C CYS A 31 -11.34 -5.70 -15.37
N PRO A 32 -10.80 -5.91 -16.59
CA PRO A 32 -10.55 -7.26 -17.07
C PRO A 32 -9.47 -7.94 -16.23
N ARG A 33 -9.68 -9.24 -15.98
CA ARG A 33 -8.66 -10.11 -15.36
C ARG A 33 -8.22 -11.13 -16.41
N PRO A 34 -6.91 -11.26 -16.67
CA PRO A 34 -6.39 -12.36 -17.48
C PRO A 34 -6.74 -13.71 -16.86
N SER A 35 -6.79 -14.76 -17.69
CA SER A 35 -6.98 -16.11 -17.17
C SER A 35 -5.75 -16.59 -16.39
N ALA A 36 -5.95 -17.44 -15.38
CA ALA A 36 -4.87 -18.13 -14.70
C ALA A 36 -3.95 -18.87 -15.69
N GLY A 37 -2.64 -18.83 -15.47
CA GLY A 37 -1.64 -19.43 -16.37
C GLY A 37 -1.36 -18.65 -17.65
N SER A 38 -1.95 -17.46 -17.85
CA SER A 38 -1.65 -16.61 -19.01
C SER A 38 -0.31 -15.88 -18.87
N VAL A 39 0.16 -15.31 -20.00
CA VAL A 39 1.36 -14.47 -20.00
C VAL A 39 1.09 -13.20 -19.16
N VAL A 40 2.08 -12.85 -18.34
CA VAL A 40 2.05 -11.62 -17.53
C VAL A 40 2.04 -10.41 -18.45
N PRO A 41 0.99 -9.58 -18.45
CA PRO A 41 0.97 -8.36 -19.26
C PRO A 41 1.90 -7.30 -18.64
N GLU A 42 2.53 -6.49 -19.50
CA GLU A 42 3.21 -5.28 -19.05
C GLU A 42 2.15 -4.19 -18.84
N PRO A 43 2.12 -3.50 -17.68
CA PRO A 43 1.26 -2.34 -17.49
C PRO A 43 1.65 -1.22 -18.48
N GLU A 44 0.64 -0.49 -18.96
CA GLU A 44 0.90 0.64 -19.85
C GLU A 44 1.61 1.79 -19.13
N ASP A 45 2.63 2.35 -19.77
CA ASP A 45 3.39 3.49 -19.26
C ASP A 45 2.75 4.81 -19.68
N LEU A 46 2.39 5.64 -18.72
CA LEU A 46 2.04 7.04 -18.90
C LEU A 46 3.23 7.90 -18.48
N ARG A 47 3.87 8.54 -19.46
CA ARG A 47 5.11 9.30 -19.25
C ARG A 47 4.87 10.80 -19.24
N SER A 48 5.58 11.51 -18.37
CA SER A 48 5.65 12.97 -18.43
C SER A 48 6.20 13.44 -19.79
N ARG A 49 5.66 14.57 -20.25
CA ARG A 49 6.11 15.23 -21.47
C ARG A 49 6.36 16.71 -21.17
N ASN A 50 7.55 17.19 -21.51
CA ASN A 50 7.95 18.58 -21.21
C ASN A 50 7.79 18.95 -19.73
N GLY A 51 8.14 18.03 -18.83
CA GLY A 51 8.07 18.26 -17.38
C GLY A 51 6.66 18.17 -16.79
N VAL A 52 5.67 17.59 -17.49
CA VAL A 52 4.29 17.45 -17.01
C VAL A 52 3.73 16.08 -17.37
N LEU A 53 3.16 15.38 -16.37
CA LEU A 53 2.26 14.25 -16.59
C LEU A 53 0.84 14.67 -16.22
N LYS A 54 -0.06 14.63 -17.21
CA LYS A 54 -1.48 14.84 -16.99
C LYS A 54 -2.24 13.54 -17.25
N VAL A 55 -3.03 13.08 -16.28
CA VAL A 55 -3.77 11.82 -16.34
C VAL A 55 -5.12 11.94 -15.65
N GLY A 56 -6.15 11.32 -16.23
CA GLY A 56 -7.43 11.07 -15.57
C GLY A 56 -7.52 9.59 -15.17
N LEU A 57 -7.84 9.32 -13.91
CA LEU A 57 -8.12 7.97 -13.43
C LEU A 57 -9.54 7.92 -12.88
N THR A 58 -10.27 6.86 -13.20
CA THR A 58 -11.55 6.56 -12.58
C THR A 58 -11.42 5.24 -11.83
N ILE A 59 -11.81 5.21 -10.55
CA ILE A 59 -11.97 3.95 -9.83
C ILE A 59 -13.33 3.36 -10.16
N TYR A 60 -13.37 2.05 -10.41
CA TYR A 60 -14.59 1.27 -10.59
C TYR A 60 -14.59 0.07 -9.66
N ASP A 61 -15.78 -0.43 -9.35
CA ASP A 61 -15.97 -1.71 -8.68
C ASP A 61 -16.80 -2.68 -9.55
N SER A 62 -16.61 -3.98 -9.31
CA SER A 62 -17.35 -5.05 -9.95
C SER A 62 -17.59 -6.18 -8.95
N ALA A 63 -18.85 -6.54 -8.73
CA ALA A 63 -19.19 -7.72 -7.94
C ALA A 63 -18.93 -8.99 -8.76
N GLU A 64 -18.21 -9.93 -8.17
CA GLU A 64 -17.90 -11.22 -8.76
C GLU A 64 -18.93 -12.29 -8.37
N ALA A 65 -18.95 -13.40 -9.11
CA ALA A 65 -19.90 -14.50 -8.88
C ALA A 65 -19.64 -15.23 -7.55
N ASP A 66 -18.42 -15.15 -7.01
CA ASP A 66 -18.02 -15.71 -5.72
C ASP A 66 -18.38 -14.81 -4.52
N GLY A 67 -18.94 -13.63 -4.77
CA GLY A 67 -19.31 -12.64 -3.76
C GLY A 67 -18.20 -11.64 -3.44
N SER A 68 -17.00 -11.80 -3.99
CA SER A 68 -15.93 -10.81 -3.86
C SER A 68 -16.22 -9.55 -4.69
N THR A 69 -15.51 -8.46 -4.37
CA THR A 69 -15.61 -7.22 -5.14
C THR A 69 -14.23 -6.89 -5.70
N ARG A 70 -14.14 -6.75 -7.01
CA ARG A 70 -12.96 -6.20 -7.67
C ARG A 70 -13.02 -4.68 -7.67
N TYR A 71 -11.85 -4.07 -7.54
CA TYR A 71 -11.65 -2.65 -7.74
C TYR A 71 -10.56 -2.44 -8.78
N CYS A 72 -10.66 -1.38 -9.58
CA CYS A 72 -9.61 -1.02 -10.51
C CYS A 72 -9.61 0.48 -10.82
N TYR A 73 -8.41 1.02 -11.05
CA TYR A 73 -8.24 2.31 -11.70
C TYR A 73 -8.18 2.14 -13.20
N VAL A 74 -8.91 2.96 -13.93
CA VAL A 74 -8.92 2.95 -15.39
C VAL A 74 -8.70 4.37 -15.89
N ASP A 75 -7.78 4.54 -16.83
CA ASP A 75 -7.55 5.84 -17.45
C ASP A 75 -8.59 6.17 -18.54
N GLU A 76 -8.51 7.38 -19.10
CA GLU A 76 -9.43 7.87 -20.13
C GLU A 76 -9.43 7.01 -21.42
N ASN A 77 -8.40 6.17 -21.63
CA ASN A 77 -8.27 5.28 -22.78
C ASN A 77 -8.67 3.84 -22.47
N GLY A 78 -9.19 3.57 -21.26
CA GLY A 78 -9.59 2.24 -20.82
C GLY A 78 -8.44 1.34 -20.37
N ARG A 79 -7.23 1.90 -20.07
CA ARG A 79 -6.06 1.16 -19.58
C ARG A 79 -6.17 1.00 -18.07
N GLN A 80 -6.02 -0.23 -17.61
CA GLN A 80 -6.14 -0.56 -16.20
C GLN A 80 -4.82 -0.36 -15.46
N SER A 81 -4.85 0.37 -14.33
CA SER A 81 -3.73 0.57 -13.41
C SER A 81 -2.40 0.89 -14.13
N PRO A 82 -2.36 1.96 -14.96
CA PRO A 82 -1.16 2.29 -15.72
C PRO A 82 0.01 2.67 -14.80
N ASN A 83 1.23 2.44 -15.27
CA ASN A 83 2.42 2.99 -14.63
C ASN A 83 2.50 4.49 -14.87
N LEU A 84 2.73 5.27 -13.83
CA LEU A 84 2.98 6.71 -13.91
C LEU A 84 4.49 6.94 -13.89
N ARG A 85 5.05 7.49 -14.98
CA ARG A 85 6.49 7.70 -15.12
C ARG A 85 6.84 9.18 -15.18
N LEU A 86 7.64 9.63 -14.22
CA LEU A 86 8.02 11.02 -14.04
C LEU A 86 9.52 11.13 -13.76
N ASN A 87 10.09 12.28 -14.11
CA ASN A 87 11.42 12.65 -13.65
C ASN A 87 11.35 13.46 -12.34
N PRO A 88 12.40 13.48 -11.53
CA PRO A 88 12.50 14.45 -10.45
C PRO A 88 12.25 15.89 -10.98
N GLY A 89 11.40 16.65 -10.30
CA GLY A 89 11.00 18.00 -10.70
C GLY A 89 9.78 18.09 -11.63
N ASP A 90 9.30 17.00 -12.21
CA ASP A 90 8.12 16.99 -13.07
C ASP A 90 6.84 17.32 -12.29
N LEU A 91 5.87 17.92 -12.96
CA LEU A 91 4.55 18.22 -12.41
C LEU A 91 3.59 17.07 -12.73
N LEU A 92 3.03 16.45 -11.67
CA LEU A 92 1.87 15.57 -11.80
C LEU A 92 0.57 16.38 -11.69
N ILE A 93 -0.35 16.16 -12.62
CA ILE A 93 -1.74 16.63 -12.59
C ILE A 93 -2.61 15.39 -12.80
N LEU A 94 -3.20 14.89 -11.72
CA LEU A 94 -4.03 13.69 -11.76
C LEU A 94 -5.47 14.03 -11.35
N HIS A 95 -6.42 13.70 -12.23
CA HIS A 95 -7.84 13.86 -11.94
C HIS A 95 -8.40 12.50 -11.54
N LEU A 96 -8.76 12.35 -10.27
CA LEU A 96 -9.40 11.15 -9.74
C LEU A 96 -10.92 11.30 -9.78
N LYS A 97 -11.59 10.42 -10.49
CA LYS A 97 -13.05 10.29 -10.47
C LYS A 97 -13.46 9.04 -9.72
N ASN A 98 -14.48 9.17 -8.87
CA ASN A 98 -15.10 8.04 -8.21
C ASN A 98 -16.27 7.52 -9.06
N GLY A 99 -16.12 6.31 -9.58
CA GLY A 99 -17.13 5.57 -10.34
C GLY A 99 -17.64 4.34 -9.61
N LEU A 100 -17.44 4.25 -8.28
CA LEU A 100 -17.93 3.15 -7.47
C LEU A 100 -19.46 3.15 -7.43
N ALA A 101 -20.04 1.95 -7.51
CA ALA A 101 -21.48 1.82 -7.48
C ALA A 101 -22.03 2.09 -6.06
N ASP A 102 -23.08 2.89 -6.00
CA ASP A 102 -23.83 3.12 -4.78
C ASP A 102 -24.71 1.86 -4.52
N VAL A 103 -24.14 0.86 -3.84
CA VAL A 103 -24.82 -0.42 -3.64
C VAL A 103 -25.74 -0.29 -2.42
N ALA A 104 -27.03 -0.06 -2.67
CA ALA A 104 -28.07 -0.24 -1.68
C ALA A 104 -28.06 -1.71 -1.21
N GLY A 105 -27.45 -2.00 -0.06
CA GLY A 105 -27.43 -3.35 0.53
C GLY A 105 -26.10 -3.83 1.11
N ARG A 106 -25.00 -3.10 1.01
CA ARG A 106 -23.78 -3.44 1.80
C ARG A 106 -24.06 -3.30 3.30
N PRO A 107 -23.61 -4.26 4.15
CA PRO A 107 -23.72 -4.10 5.59
C PRO A 107 -22.96 -2.84 6.01
N SER A 108 -23.68 -1.86 6.56
CA SER A 108 -23.06 -0.74 7.25
C SER A 108 -22.38 -1.26 8.52
N LEU A 109 -21.15 -0.84 8.76
CA LEU A 109 -20.51 -1.04 10.06
C LEU A 109 -21.35 -0.35 11.15
N PRO A 110 -21.33 -0.84 12.42
CA PRO A 110 -22.24 -0.40 13.49
C PRO A 110 -22.22 1.10 13.81
N ASN A 111 -21.32 1.88 13.23
CA ASN A 111 -21.15 3.32 13.46
C ASN A 111 -21.50 4.24 12.28
N GLU A 112 -22.03 3.71 11.17
CA GLU A 112 -22.49 4.58 10.07
C GLU A 112 -23.81 5.28 10.47
N SER A 113 -23.74 6.53 10.94
CA SER A 113 -24.91 7.38 11.00
C SER A 113 -25.36 7.72 9.57
N ARG A 114 -26.58 7.31 9.22
CA ARG A 114 -27.23 7.64 7.93
C ARG A 114 -27.39 9.16 7.80
N GLY A 115 -26.37 9.83 7.28
CA GLY A 115 -26.46 11.20 6.80
C GLY A 115 -27.16 11.23 5.45
N HIS A 116 -28.26 11.95 5.33
CA HIS A 116 -28.92 12.17 4.05
C HIS A 116 -27.97 12.91 3.11
N MET A 117 -27.60 12.27 1.98
CA MET A 117 -26.84 12.89 0.91
C MET A 117 -27.63 14.04 0.29
N HIS A 118 -27.25 15.26 0.61
CA HIS A 118 -27.52 16.41 -0.23
C HIS A 118 -26.23 16.75 -0.98
N SER A 119 -26.25 16.63 -2.31
CA SER A 119 -25.21 17.17 -3.18
C SER A 119 -24.98 18.65 -2.85
N ARG A 120 -23.85 18.97 -2.21
CA ARG A 120 -23.40 20.34 -1.98
C ARG A 120 -22.57 20.78 -3.18
N PRO A 121 -22.97 21.84 -3.91
CA PRO A 121 -22.22 22.34 -5.05
C PRO A 121 -20.82 22.88 -4.73
N ASP A 122 -20.48 23.09 -3.45
CA ASP A 122 -19.23 23.68 -2.96
C ASP A 122 -18.56 22.81 -1.88
N ALA A 123 -18.67 21.47 -1.96
CA ALA A 123 -18.02 20.59 -1.00
C ALA A 123 -16.49 20.71 -1.14
N ASN A 124 -15.82 21.17 -0.09
CA ASN A 124 -14.37 21.11 0.03
C ASN A 124 -13.99 19.63 0.26
N LEU A 125 -13.57 18.95 -0.79
CA LEU A 125 -13.22 17.51 -0.76
C LEU A 125 -12.01 17.20 0.13
N CYS A 126 -11.24 18.21 0.54
CA CYS A 126 -10.17 18.09 1.53
C CYS A 126 -10.61 18.36 2.98
N ALA A 127 -11.86 18.59 3.22
CA ALA A 127 -12.43 18.79 4.55
C ALA A 127 -13.73 18.03 4.72
N SER A 128 -13.95 17.01 3.92
CA SER A 128 -15.20 16.23 3.89
C SER A 128 -15.43 15.43 5.17
N GLY A 129 -14.39 15.10 5.92
CA GLY A 129 -14.44 14.55 7.28
C GLY A 129 -15.11 13.17 7.43
N LEU A 130 -15.92 12.76 6.48
CA LEU A 130 -16.63 11.47 6.51
C LEU A 130 -16.17 10.59 5.34
N MET A 131 -15.45 9.54 5.68
CA MET A 131 -15.10 8.47 4.74
C MET A 131 -16.11 7.33 4.87
N THR A 132 -16.55 6.79 3.75
CA THR A 132 -17.53 5.69 3.66
C THR A 132 -16.96 4.55 2.82
N SER A 133 -17.63 3.41 2.82
CA SER A 133 -17.22 2.25 2.00
C SER A 133 -17.21 2.52 0.49
N THR A 134 -17.84 3.60 0.03
CA THR A 134 -17.84 4.04 -1.37
C THR A 134 -17.01 5.31 -1.60
N SER A 135 -16.39 5.87 -0.57
CA SER A 135 -15.40 6.94 -0.74
C SER A 135 -14.09 6.40 -1.31
N THR A 136 -13.30 7.26 -1.95
CA THR A 136 -11.94 6.94 -2.39
C THR A 136 -11.04 8.17 -2.29
N ASN A 137 -9.74 7.95 -2.29
CA ASN A 137 -8.69 8.94 -2.45
C ASN A 137 -7.46 8.27 -3.06
N LEU A 138 -6.32 8.97 -3.10
CA LEU A 138 -5.03 8.39 -3.46
C LEU A 138 -3.98 8.77 -2.43
N HIS A 139 -3.20 7.78 -2.03
CA HIS A 139 -1.89 7.91 -1.42
C HIS A 139 -0.82 7.64 -2.47
N PHE A 140 0.21 8.48 -2.47
CA PHE A 140 1.38 8.34 -3.34
C PHE A 140 2.52 7.75 -2.51
N HIS A 141 2.42 6.45 -2.27
CA HIS A 141 3.24 5.71 -1.33
C HIS A 141 4.73 5.80 -1.62
N GLY A 142 5.47 6.27 -0.65
CA GLY A 142 6.91 6.45 -0.67
C GLY A 142 7.40 7.80 -1.19
N LEU A 143 6.56 8.58 -1.90
CA LEU A 143 6.95 9.92 -2.38
C LEU A 143 7.00 10.93 -1.23
N THR A 144 8.04 11.76 -1.24
CA THR A 144 8.20 12.87 -0.29
C THR A 144 7.36 14.08 -0.71
N VAL A 145 6.04 13.90 -0.77
CA VAL A 145 5.05 14.91 -1.20
C VAL A 145 4.34 15.48 0.02
N PRO A 146 4.15 16.83 0.13
CA PRO A 146 3.49 17.42 1.29
C PRO A 146 2.11 16.84 1.60
N PRO A 147 1.79 16.58 2.90
CA PRO A 147 0.50 16.06 3.33
C PRO A 147 -0.57 17.17 3.41
N VAL A 148 -0.85 17.80 2.27
CA VAL A 148 -1.80 18.91 2.16
C VAL A 148 -2.78 18.68 1.02
N CYS A 149 -3.91 19.38 1.08
CA CYS A 149 -4.98 19.30 0.08
C CYS A 149 -4.43 19.43 -1.35
N HIS A 150 -4.94 18.63 -2.28
CA HIS A 150 -4.48 18.46 -3.67
C HIS A 150 -3.10 17.80 -3.83
N GLN A 151 -2.49 17.33 -2.75
CA GLN A 151 -1.24 16.57 -2.75
C GLN A 151 -1.45 15.23 -2.04
N ASP A 152 -0.69 14.88 -1.00
CA ASP A 152 -0.85 13.59 -0.31
C ASP A 152 -1.62 13.71 1.01
N ASP A 153 -2.74 14.45 1.02
CA ASP A 153 -3.63 14.59 2.17
C ASP A 153 -4.61 13.40 2.27
N VAL A 154 -4.14 12.27 2.80
CA VAL A 154 -4.98 11.07 2.98
C VAL A 154 -5.98 11.20 4.13
N LEU A 155 -5.74 12.12 5.07
CA LEU A 155 -6.61 12.33 6.23
C LEU A 155 -7.86 13.17 5.92
N GLY A 156 -7.68 14.18 5.04
CA GLY A 156 -8.73 15.13 4.72
C GLY A 156 -9.45 14.85 3.41
N THR A 157 -8.79 14.18 2.46
CA THR A 157 -9.34 13.97 1.12
C THR A 157 -10.29 12.77 1.06
N SER A 158 -11.54 13.02 0.68
CA SER A 158 -12.54 11.97 0.42
C SER A 158 -13.35 12.33 -0.83
N VAL A 159 -13.26 11.50 -1.84
CA VAL A 159 -13.97 11.64 -3.12
C VAL A 159 -15.09 10.62 -3.17
N ASN A 160 -16.34 11.06 -3.27
CA ASN A 160 -17.53 10.20 -3.27
C ASN A 160 -18.09 10.02 -4.70
N PRO A 161 -18.95 9.02 -4.97
CA PRO A 161 -19.44 8.72 -6.32
C PRO A 161 -20.12 9.88 -7.05
N SER A 162 -20.75 10.80 -6.32
CA SER A 162 -21.44 11.96 -6.89
C SER A 162 -20.57 13.21 -7.03
N ASP A 163 -19.35 13.18 -6.51
CA ASP A 163 -18.45 14.33 -6.52
C ASP A 163 -17.86 14.57 -7.91
N PRO A 164 -17.48 15.82 -8.23
CA PRO A 164 -16.66 16.10 -9.40
C PRO A 164 -15.31 15.41 -9.27
N ALA A 165 -14.61 15.24 -10.40
CA ALA A 165 -13.25 14.69 -10.37
C ALA A 165 -12.34 15.58 -9.50
N PHE A 166 -11.63 14.95 -8.56
CA PHE A 166 -10.69 15.62 -7.67
C PHE A 166 -9.33 15.77 -8.36
N GLU A 167 -8.76 16.97 -8.36
CA GLU A 167 -7.44 17.22 -8.93
C GLU A 167 -6.35 17.06 -7.86
N TYR A 168 -5.44 16.10 -8.04
CA TYR A 168 -4.13 16.07 -7.40
C TYR A 168 -3.15 16.86 -8.27
N ARG A 169 -2.38 17.75 -7.63
CA ARG A 169 -1.47 18.64 -8.35
C ARG A 169 -0.23 18.96 -7.52
N PHE A 170 0.88 18.33 -7.84
CA PHE A 170 2.16 18.55 -7.14
C PHE A 170 3.34 18.29 -8.06
N ARG A 171 4.49 18.84 -7.68
CA ARG A 171 5.76 18.51 -8.31
C ARG A 171 6.43 17.37 -7.58
N ILE A 172 6.99 16.44 -8.33
CA ILE A 172 7.95 15.48 -7.77
C ILE A 172 9.13 16.29 -7.22
N PRO A 173 9.55 16.08 -5.98
CA PRO A 173 10.73 16.75 -5.44
C PRO A 173 11.94 16.57 -6.37
N ALA A 174 12.74 17.63 -6.53
CA ALA A 174 13.91 17.58 -7.41
C ALA A 174 15.01 16.63 -6.88
N ASN A 175 14.96 16.33 -5.59
CA ASN A 175 15.83 15.40 -4.87
C ASN A 175 15.17 14.03 -4.62
N GLU A 176 13.96 13.79 -5.15
CA GLU A 176 13.31 12.48 -5.01
C GLU A 176 14.20 11.40 -5.61
N PRO A 177 14.50 10.33 -4.86
CA PRO A 177 15.32 9.24 -5.38
C PRO A 177 14.68 8.57 -6.59
N PRO A 178 15.47 8.21 -7.63
CA PRO A 178 14.95 7.43 -8.75
C PRO A 178 14.70 6.00 -8.34
N GLY A 179 13.49 5.50 -8.60
CA GLY A 179 13.10 4.16 -8.19
C GLY A 179 11.61 3.90 -8.34
N LEU A 180 11.16 2.81 -7.71
CA LEU A 180 9.80 2.32 -7.76
C LEU A 180 8.99 2.77 -6.55
N TYR A 181 7.89 3.43 -6.82
CA TYR A 181 6.85 3.90 -5.91
C TYR A 181 5.51 3.33 -6.36
N TRP A 182 4.41 3.58 -5.63
CA TRP A 182 3.11 3.12 -6.07
C TRP A 182 1.97 4.03 -5.57
N TYR A 183 0.78 3.89 -6.13
CA TYR A 183 -0.41 4.61 -5.72
C TYR A 183 -1.53 3.65 -5.37
N HIS A 184 -2.27 3.97 -4.32
CA HIS A 184 -3.40 3.18 -3.85
C HIS A 184 -4.38 4.05 -3.06
N PRO A 185 -5.62 3.60 -2.83
CA PRO A 185 -6.55 4.30 -1.94
C PRO A 185 -6.09 4.19 -0.48
N HIS A 186 -6.36 5.23 0.29
CA HIS A 186 -6.09 5.27 1.73
C HIS A 186 -7.31 5.83 2.45
N ILE A 187 -8.43 5.15 2.34
CA ILE A 187 -9.71 5.52 2.96
C ILE A 187 -9.81 4.85 4.31
N HIS A 188 -9.75 5.63 5.35
CA HIS A 188 -9.76 5.13 6.73
C HIS A 188 -10.96 4.22 7.02
N GLY A 189 -10.68 2.99 7.48
CA GLY A 189 -11.66 1.94 7.72
C GLY A 189 -12.11 1.15 6.47
N PHE A 190 -11.61 1.49 5.26
CA PHE A 190 -12.03 0.86 4.01
C PHE A 190 -10.88 0.64 3.00
N THR A 191 -9.64 0.90 3.40
CA THR A 191 -8.45 0.75 2.57
C THR A 191 -8.26 -0.70 2.12
N LYS A 192 -8.36 -1.66 3.07
CA LYS A 192 -8.24 -3.10 2.81
C LYS A 192 -9.13 -3.55 1.65
N ALA A 193 -10.42 -3.19 1.68
CA ALA A 193 -11.37 -3.66 0.68
C ALA A 193 -11.01 -3.23 -0.74
N GLN A 194 -10.58 -1.97 -0.93
CA GLN A 194 -10.25 -1.44 -2.24
C GLN A 194 -8.91 -1.97 -2.75
N VAL A 195 -7.88 -2.10 -1.89
CA VAL A 195 -6.57 -2.64 -2.27
C VAL A 195 -6.65 -4.13 -2.56
N LEU A 196 -7.30 -4.92 -1.69
CA LEU A 196 -7.53 -6.37 -1.88
C LEU A 196 -8.30 -6.63 -3.19
N GLY A 197 -9.25 -5.78 -3.53
CA GLY A 197 -9.96 -5.84 -4.81
C GLY A 197 -9.12 -5.45 -6.03
N GLY A 198 -7.93 -4.86 -5.84
CA GLY A 198 -6.95 -4.58 -6.90
C GLY A 198 -6.73 -3.11 -7.24
N ALA A 199 -7.27 -2.15 -6.46
CA ALA A 199 -7.07 -0.73 -6.69
C ALA A 199 -5.65 -0.30 -6.31
N SER A 200 -4.70 -0.44 -7.22
CA SER A 200 -3.31 -0.01 -7.06
C SER A 200 -2.61 0.09 -8.41
N GLY A 201 -1.52 0.86 -8.49
CA GLY A 201 -0.67 0.94 -9.67
C GLY A 201 0.71 1.50 -9.33
N ALA A 202 1.69 1.31 -10.22
CA ALA A 202 3.07 1.71 -9.99
C ALA A 202 3.32 3.17 -10.38
N ILE A 203 4.26 3.80 -9.66
CA ILE A 203 4.88 5.08 -10.03
C ILE A 203 6.38 4.82 -10.18
N ILE A 204 6.96 5.29 -11.26
CA ILE A 204 8.40 5.17 -11.50
C ILE A 204 8.99 6.59 -11.58
N ILE A 205 9.90 6.89 -10.67
CA ILE A 205 10.76 8.06 -10.76
C ILE A 205 11.98 7.63 -11.56
N GLU A 206 12.17 8.25 -12.71
CA GLU A 206 13.18 7.86 -13.69
C GLU A 206 14.60 8.20 -13.24
N GLY A 207 15.58 7.44 -13.71
CA GLY A 207 17.00 7.73 -13.50
C GLY A 207 17.74 6.75 -12.60
N ILE A 208 17.20 5.56 -12.31
CA ILE A 208 17.87 4.51 -11.51
C ILE A 208 19.24 4.13 -12.10
N GLU A 209 19.37 4.15 -13.44
CA GLU A 209 20.62 3.87 -14.16
C GLU A 209 21.69 4.95 -13.93
N ARG A 210 21.28 6.14 -13.52
CA ARG A 210 22.18 7.22 -13.12
C ARG A 210 22.71 7.01 -11.69
N ALA A 211 21.93 6.35 -10.85
CA ALA A 211 22.33 5.95 -9.50
C ALA A 211 23.21 4.69 -9.52
N ASN A 212 22.86 3.70 -10.36
CA ASN A 212 23.59 2.45 -10.47
C ASN A 212 23.74 2.04 -11.94
N LYS A 213 24.97 2.09 -12.47
CA LYS A 213 25.27 1.78 -13.87
C LYS A 213 25.13 0.29 -14.23
N GLN A 214 25.03 -0.61 -13.25
CA GLN A 214 24.79 -2.03 -13.53
C GLN A 214 23.44 -2.30 -14.20
N VAL A 215 22.49 -1.36 -14.08
CA VAL A 215 21.17 -1.46 -14.73
C VAL A 215 21.07 -0.66 -16.03
N ALA A 216 22.11 0.09 -16.40
CA ALA A 216 22.08 0.93 -17.60
C ALA A 216 21.79 0.11 -18.86
N GLY A 217 20.79 0.53 -19.64
CA GLY A 217 20.36 -0.12 -20.88
C GLY A 217 19.69 -1.49 -20.73
N LEU A 218 19.48 -2.00 -19.51
CA LEU A 218 18.76 -3.26 -19.32
C LEU A 218 17.28 -3.10 -19.71
N PRO A 219 16.65 -4.11 -20.32
CA PRO A 219 15.20 -4.20 -20.35
C PRO A 219 14.64 -4.17 -18.93
N GLU A 220 13.54 -3.46 -18.71
CA GLU A 220 12.92 -3.38 -17.40
C GLU A 220 11.50 -3.94 -17.40
N ARG A 221 11.12 -4.56 -16.31
CA ARG A 221 9.79 -5.16 -16.10
C ARG A 221 9.19 -4.67 -14.80
N VAL A 222 7.92 -4.19 -14.86
CA VAL A 222 7.18 -3.78 -13.67
C VAL A 222 6.19 -4.87 -13.30
N LEU A 223 6.37 -5.42 -12.11
CA LEU A 223 5.58 -6.52 -11.57
C LEU A 223 4.85 -6.07 -10.31
N VAL A 224 3.55 -5.93 -10.39
CA VAL A 224 2.70 -5.60 -9.24
C VAL A 224 2.04 -6.88 -8.76
N ILE A 225 2.50 -7.38 -7.61
CA ILE A 225 1.93 -8.57 -6.97
C ILE A 225 0.86 -8.10 -6.00
N ARG A 226 -0.33 -8.70 -6.10
CA ARG A 226 -1.50 -8.40 -5.27
C ARG A 226 -2.04 -9.66 -4.67
N ASP A 227 -2.59 -9.56 -3.49
CA ASP A 227 -3.45 -10.59 -2.95
C ASP A 227 -4.93 -10.35 -3.34
N GLN A 228 -5.74 -11.37 -3.17
CA GLN A 228 -7.18 -11.36 -3.37
C GLN A 228 -7.82 -12.45 -2.53
N ASP A 229 -9.12 -12.37 -2.28
CA ASP A 229 -9.83 -13.45 -1.62
C ASP A 229 -9.68 -14.76 -2.40
N LEU A 230 -9.71 -15.87 -1.66
CA LEU A 230 -9.56 -17.20 -2.26
C LEU A 230 -10.67 -17.48 -3.27
N VAL A 231 -10.29 -17.76 -4.50
CA VAL A 231 -11.24 -18.17 -5.56
C VAL A 231 -11.91 -19.51 -5.22
N ASN A 232 -11.15 -20.40 -4.56
CA ASN A 232 -11.60 -21.74 -4.17
C ASN A 232 -11.50 -21.96 -2.65
N PRO A 233 -12.30 -21.25 -1.82
CA PRO A 233 -12.12 -21.27 -0.36
C PRO A 233 -12.39 -22.64 0.26
N ASN A 234 -13.16 -23.52 -0.39
CA ASN A 234 -13.50 -24.85 0.08
C ASN A 234 -12.69 -25.98 -0.58
N ALA A 235 -11.69 -25.66 -1.41
CA ALA A 235 -10.86 -26.66 -2.05
C ALA A 235 -10.03 -27.42 -1.01
N PRO A 236 -9.83 -28.75 -1.17
CA PRO A 236 -8.91 -29.49 -0.35
C PRO A 236 -7.45 -29.09 -0.66
N PRO A 237 -6.49 -29.32 0.27
CA PRO A 237 -5.08 -29.08 0.03
C PRO A 237 -4.58 -29.74 -1.26
N SER A 238 -3.74 -29.05 -2.02
CA SER A 238 -3.10 -29.60 -3.21
C SER A 238 -2.09 -30.69 -2.86
N LYS A 239 -1.99 -31.71 -3.70
CA LYS A 239 -0.95 -32.76 -3.57
C LYS A 239 0.38 -32.37 -4.24
N SER A 240 0.39 -31.26 -5.00
CA SER A 240 1.50 -30.85 -5.86
C SER A 240 2.17 -29.55 -5.42
N GLU A 241 2.26 -29.28 -4.11
CA GLU A 241 2.96 -28.08 -3.64
C GLU A 241 4.42 -28.07 -4.14
N PRO A 242 4.90 -26.93 -4.67
CA PRO A 242 6.29 -26.82 -5.08
C PRO A 242 7.19 -27.01 -3.87
N VAL A 243 8.08 -28.03 -3.95
CA VAL A 243 9.10 -28.22 -2.92
C VAL A 243 10.15 -27.14 -3.09
N VAL A 244 10.03 -26.07 -2.34
CA VAL A 244 11.07 -25.06 -2.20
C VAL A 244 12.07 -25.57 -1.15
N PRO A 245 13.39 -25.51 -1.39
CA PRO A 245 14.36 -25.88 -0.37
C PRO A 245 14.12 -25.11 0.92
N ARG A 246 14.14 -25.79 2.07
CA ARG A 246 14.08 -25.14 3.38
C ARG A 246 15.26 -24.21 3.52
N MET A 247 15.00 -22.97 3.87
CA MET A 247 16.04 -21.97 4.13
C MET A 247 15.93 -21.44 5.55
N PHE A 248 17.01 -20.90 6.05
CA PHE A 248 17.11 -20.39 7.42
C PHE A 248 16.40 -19.06 7.55
N ILE A 249 16.06 -18.69 8.80
CA ILE A 249 15.58 -17.35 9.16
C ILE A 249 16.60 -16.33 8.66
N ASP A 250 16.16 -15.38 7.87
CA ASP A 250 16.98 -14.25 7.50
C ASP A 250 16.64 -12.99 8.32
N ARG A 251 17.32 -11.88 7.99
CA ARG A 251 17.19 -10.65 8.76
C ARG A 251 15.83 -9.96 8.62
N ASP A 252 15.10 -10.26 7.56
CA ASP A 252 13.81 -9.64 7.25
C ASP A 252 12.64 -10.33 7.97
N GLY A 253 12.93 -11.31 8.84
CA GLY A 253 11.91 -12.08 9.56
C GLY A 253 11.32 -13.22 8.75
N ASP A 254 11.83 -13.47 7.55
CA ASP A 254 11.42 -14.57 6.71
C ASP A 254 11.91 -15.88 7.30
N ALA A 255 11.00 -16.71 7.75
CA ALA A 255 11.33 -18.01 8.29
C ALA A 255 10.86 -19.12 7.35
N ALA A 256 11.77 -20.01 7.01
CA ALA A 256 11.38 -21.33 6.56
C ALA A 256 10.84 -22.08 7.78
N ASN A 257 9.61 -21.86 8.13
CA ASN A 257 9.03 -22.48 9.31
C ASN A 257 8.81 -23.97 9.12
N ASN A 258 9.25 -24.75 10.09
CA ASN A 258 9.15 -26.21 10.08
C ASN A 258 7.71 -26.76 10.13
N GLY A 259 6.71 -25.94 10.34
CA GLY A 259 5.34 -26.38 10.52
C GLY A 259 4.28 -25.74 9.63
N THR A 260 4.51 -24.53 9.12
CA THR A 260 3.47 -23.71 8.44
C THR A 260 3.66 -23.53 6.93
N GLY A 261 4.71 -24.06 6.33
CA GLY A 261 4.97 -23.92 4.88
C GLY A 261 4.07 -24.72 3.96
N PHE A 262 3.04 -25.38 4.50
CA PHE A 262 2.16 -26.27 3.76
C PHE A 262 0.70 -25.96 4.10
N GLY A 263 -0.14 -26.04 3.08
CA GLY A 263 -1.56 -25.94 3.29
C GLY A 263 -2.17 -24.71 2.60
N LYS A 264 -3.37 -24.41 3.01
CA LYS A 264 -4.20 -23.38 2.43
C LYS A 264 -3.68 -22.00 2.83
N PRO A 265 -3.41 -21.10 1.85
CA PRO A 265 -3.03 -19.72 2.14
C PRO A 265 -4.22 -18.93 2.65
N ALA A 266 -3.94 -17.80 3.32
CA ALA A 266 -4.99 -16.86 3.69
C ALA A 266 -5.62 -16.17 2.47
N LYS A 267 -4.80 -15.85 1.47
CA LYS A 267 -5.21 -15.18 0.23
C LYS A 267 -4.60 -15.83 -1.01
N ASP A 268 -5.27 -15.74 -2.15
CA ASP A 268 -4.68 -16.00 -3.44
C ASP A 268 -3.81 -14.81 -3.88
N LEU A 269 -2.83 -15.08 -4.75
CA LEU A 269 -1.99 -14.05 -5.37
C LEU A 269 -2.37 -13.82 -6.84
N SER A 270 -2.03 -12.64 -7.31
CA SER A 270 -1.99 -12.33 -8.73
C SER A 270 -0.74 -11.49 -9.06
N ILE A 271 -0.23 -11.62 -10.28
CA ILE A 271 0.89 -10.84 -10.80
C ILE A 271 0.42 -10.08 -12.04
N ASN A 272 0.45 -8.75 -12.01
CA ASN A 272 -0.14 -7.89 -13.03
C ASN A 272 -1.56 -8.35 -13.43
N PHE A 273 -2.37 -8.67 -12.41
CA PHE A 273 -3.74 -9.20 -12.52
C PHE A 273 -3.88 -10.63 -13.06
N VAL A 274 -2.81 -11.34 -13.43
CA VAL A 274 -2.89 -12.77 -13.73
C VAL A 274 -3.03 -13.54 -12.42
N PRO A 275 -4.18 -14.19 -12.14
CA PRO A 275 -4.40 -14.87 -10.88
C PRO A 275 -3.63 -16.19 -10.79
N VAL A 276 -3.20 -16.53 -9.57
CA VAL A 276 -2.52 -17.78 -9.23
C VAL A 276 -3.29 -18.47 -8.08
N PRO A 277 -4.50 -19.00 -8.37
CA PRO A 277 -5.42 -19.46 -7.34
C PRO A 277 -5.00 -20.78 -6.71
N TYR A 278 -5.28 -20.90 -5.41
CA TYR A 278 -5.25 -22.15 -4.66
C TYR A 278 -6.34 -23.12 -5.19
N PRO A 279 -6.15 -24.45 -5.19
CA PRO A 279 -5.02 -25.20 -4.63
C PRO A 279 -3.89 -25.51 -5.63
N ASP A 280 -4.10 -25.32 -6.92
CA ASP A 280 -3.18 -25.84 -7.96
C ASP A 280 -2.11 -24.84 -8.34
N TYR A 281 -2.28 -23.55 -7.96
CA TYR A 281 -1.37 -22.45 -8.26
C TYR A 281 -0.86 -22.45 -9.71
N PRO A 282 -1.76 -22.44 -10.74
CA PRO A 282 -1.32 -22.38 -12.12
C PRO A 282 -0.48 -21.12 -12.36
N PRO A 283 0.86 -21.25 -12.52
CA PRO A 283 1.74 -20.09 -12.53
C PRO A 283 1.44 -19.21 -13.76
N ALA A 284 1.49 -17.89 -13.59
CA ALA A 284 1.57 -16.98 -14.72
C ALA A 284 2.82 -17.26 -15.57
N VAL A 285 2.89 -16.74 -16.78
CA VAL A 285 4.03 -17.00 -17.68
C VAL A 285 4.80 -15.70 -17.94
N ILE A 286 6.09 -15.70 -17.63
CA ILE A 286 7.06 -14.66 -18.01
C ILE A 286 7.97 -15.25 -19.07
N LYS A 287 8.05 -14.61 -20.24
CA LYS A 287 8.99 -15.00 -21.28
C LYS A 287 10.23 -14.12 -21.23
N MET A 288 11.42 -14.76 -21.30
CA MET A 288 12.72 -14.08 -21.34
C MET A 288 13.60 -14.71 -22.40
N LYS A 289 14.49 -13.95 -23.01
CA LYS A 289 15.55 -14.54 -23.82
C LYS A 289 16.54 -15.32 -22.95
N PRO A 290 17.12 -16.40 -23.46
CA PRO A 290 18.13 -17.15 -22.71
C PRO A 290 19.32 -16.27 -22.30
N GLY A 291 19.65 -16.26 -21.00
CA GLY A 291 20.76 -15.47 -20.46
C GLY A 291 20.56 -13.95 -20.48
N GLU A 292 19.36 -13.46 -20.85
CA GLU A 292 19.07 -12.04 -20.84
C GLU A 292 19.02 -11.50 -19.41
N ARG A 293 19.73 -10.40 -19.16
CA ARG A 293 19.62 -9.66 -17.91
C ARG A 293 18.52 -8.61 -18.03
N GLN A 294 17.64 -8.57 -17.03
CA GLN A 294 16.56 -7.57 -16.92
C GLN A 294 16.60 -6.92 -15.54
N LEU A 295 16.14 -5.66 -15.45
CA LEU A 295 15.77 -5.04 -14.19
C LEU A 295 14.29 -5.36 -13.90
N TRP A 296 14.03 -6.04 -12.79
CA TRP A 296 12.67 -6.25 -12.30
C TRP A 296 12.35 -5.27 -11.18
N ARG A 297 11.26 -4.55 -11.35
CA ARG A 297 10.70 -3.60 -10.39
C ARG A 297 9.46 -4.24 -9.79
N VAL A 298 9.51 -4.66 -8.54
CA VAL A 298 8.46 -5.44 -7.89
C VAL A 298 7.80 -4.63 -6.78
N VAL A 299 6.48 -4.47 -6.85
CA VAL A 299 5.64 -3.92 -5.77
C VAL A 299 4.91 -5.07 -5.10
N ASN A 300 4.98 -5.18 -3.78
CA ASN A 300 4.02 -5.96 -3.01
C ASN A 300 2.81 -5.07 -2.68
N ALA A 301 1.82 -5.05 -3.57
CA ALA A 301 0.57 -4.31 -3.41
C ALA A 301 -0.51 -5.18 -2.74
N SER A 302 -0.11 -6.10 -1.87
CA SER A 302 -1.01 -6.95 -1.08
C SER A 302 -1.58 -6.19 0.10
N ALA A 303 -2.82 -6.52 0.47
CA ALA A 303 -3.46 -5.97 1.66
C ALA A 303 -2.89 -6.59 2.95
N ILE A 304 -2.53 -7.89 2.92
CA ILE A 304 -2.06 -8.61 4.12
C ILE A 304 -0.92 -9.60 3.84
N THR A 305 -0.68 -10.00 2.57
CA THR A 305 0.24 -11.11 2.26
C THR A 305 1.70 -10.64 2.22
N TYR A 306 2.54 -11.28 3.01
CA TYR A 306 4.00 -11.15 2.94
C TYR A 306 4.56 -11.98 1.79
N LEU A 307 5.60 -11.46 1.13
CA LEU A 307 6.31 -12.18 0.07
C LEU A 307 7.76 -12.42 0.46
N ASN A 308 8.28 -13.59 0.09
CA ASN A 308 9.69 -13.93 0.13
C ASN A 308 10.07 -14.50 -1.24
N LEU A 309 10.44 -13.60 -2.14
CA LEU A 309 10.62 -13.90 -3.55
C LEU A 309 11.93 -14.64 -3.81
N ALA A 310 11.87 -15.71 -4.61
CA ALA A 310 13.04 -16.40 -5.12
C ALA A 310 12.80 -16.86 -6.56
N ILE A 311 13.88 -16.94 -7.34
CA ILE A 311 13.86 -17.55 -8.67
C ILE A 311 14.60 -18.88 -8.60
N LEU A 312 13.98 -19.93 -9.13
CA LEU A 312 14.53 -21.27 -9.15
C LEU A 312 14.75 -21.72 -10.60
N PHE A 313 15.95 -22.20 -10.95
CA PHE A 313 16.20 -22.91 -12.20
C PHE A 313 16.42 -24.38 -11.90
N ASN A 314 15.56 -25.26 -12.41
CA ASN A 314 15.59 -26.68 -12.10
C ASN A 314 15.67 -26.95 -10.57
N ARG A 315 14.90 -26.18 -9.77
CA ARG A 315 14.86 -26.21 -8.29
C ARG A 315 16.10 -25.63 -7.59
N THR A 316 17.04 -25.04 -8.31
CA THR A 316 18.21 -24.38 -7.72
C THR A 316 17.96 -22.88 -7.62
N PRO A 317 18.05 -22.27 -6.42
CA PRO A 317 17.91 -20.83 -6.26
C PRO A 317 18.94 -20.07 -7.09
N GLN A 318 18.48 -19.00 -7.74
CA GLN A 318 19.29 -18.09 -8.53
C GLN A 318 19.61 -16.83 -7.72
N GLN A 319 20.68 -16.14 -8.09
CA GLN A 319 21.03 -14.86 -7.50
C GLN A 319 20.11 -13.76 -8.05
N LEU A 320 19.62 -12.93 -7.18
CA LEU A 320 18.87 -11.71 -7.43
C LEU A 320 19.76 -10.53 -7.04
N GLY A 321 20.05 -9.64 -7.98
CA GLY A 321 20.93 -8.49 -7.72
C GLY A 321 20.13 -7.28 -7.25
N LEU A 322 19.92 -7.12 -5.95
CA LEU A 322 19.18 -5.98 -5.38
C LEU A 322 19.90 -4.68 -5.69
N VAL A 323 19.19 -3.66 -6.19
CA VAL A 323 19.69 -2.34 -6.56
C VAL A 323 18.92 -1.18 -5.93
N ALA A 324 17.66 -1.40 -5.53
CA ALA A 324 16.87 -0.40 -4.82
C ALA A 324 15.84 -1.05 -3.90
N VAL A 325 15.51 -0.36 -2.82
CA VAL A 325 14.50 -0.71 -1.83
C VAL A 325 13.60 0.50 -1.62
N ASP A 326 12.29 0.30 -1.62
CA ASP A 326 11.29 1.33 -1.33
C ASP A 326 11.50 2.65 -2.10
N GLY A 327 11.87 2.55 -3.40
CA GLY A 327 12.11 3.70 -4.25
C GLY A 327 13.51 4.30 -4.11
N THR A 328 14.32 3.85 -3.15
CA THR A 328 15.66 4.39 -2.92
C THR A 328 16.75 3.44 -3.41
N PRO A 329 17.71 3.89 -4.25
CA PRO A 329 18.87 3.09 -4.61
C PRO A 329 19.67 2.65 -3.38
N ILE A 330 20.14 1.40 -3.36
CA ILE A 330 20.96 0.91 -2.23
C ILE A 330 22.37 1.50 -2.22
N ASP A 331 22.88 1.95 -3.37
CA ASP A 331 24.13 2.70 -3.46
C ASP A 331 23.85 4.20 -3.28
N GLN A 332 23.61 4.63 -2.05
CA GLN A 332 23.28 6.02 -1.71
C GLN A 332 24.42 7.01 -2.04
N LYS A 333 25.65 6.52 -2.13
CA LYS A 333 26.79 7.37 -2.53
C LYS A 333 26.95 7.44 -4.04
N GLY A 334 26.29 6.54 -4.78
CA GLY A 334 26.28 6.50 -6.25
C GLY A 334 27.67 6.36 -6.88
N GLN A 335 28.63 5.75 -6.18
CA GLN A 335 30.04 5.74 -6.59
C GLN A 335 30.54 4.37 -6.98
N ASP A 336 29.98 3.30 -6.39
CA ASP A 336 30.57 1.97 -6.47
C ASP A 336 29.75 1.01 -7.37
N ASP A 337 28.56 1.45 -7.90
CA ASP A 337 27.64 0.60 -8.64
C ASP A 337 27.32 -0.71 -7.86
N PHE A 338 27.12 -0.54 -6.53
CA PHE A 338 26.92 -1.64 -5.62
C PHE A 338 25.63 -2.40 -5.92
N VAL A 339 25.72 -3.72 -5.95
CA VAL A 339 24.58 -4.65 -6.10
C VAL A 339 24.68 -5.68 -4.98
N ASP A 340 23.62 -5.82 -4.21
CA ASP A 340 23.55 -6.84 -3.17
C ASP A 340 22.92 -8.12 -3.75
N TRP A 341 23.75 -9.17 -3.87
CA TRP A 341 23.36 -10.43 -4.49
C TRP A 341 22.82 -11.40 -3.44
N GLN A 342 21.53 -11.71 -3.54
CA GLN A 342 20.79 -12.58 -2.64
C GLN A 342 20.11 -13.72 -3.40
N THR A 343 19.80 -14.82 -2.70
CA THR A 343 19.06 -15.95 -3.30
C THR A 343 17.55 -15.83 -3.10
N HIS A 344 17.11 -14.89 -2.29
CA HIS A 344 15.71 -14.54 -2.06
C HIS A 344 15.64 -13.13 -1.47
N ILE A 345 14.49 -12.50 -1.61
CA ILE A 345 14.23 -11.14 -1.15
C ILE A 345 12.88 -11.11 -0.43
N GLY A 346 12.89 -10.72 0.84
CA GLY A 346 11.67 -10.46 1.62
C GLY A 346 11.02 -9.15 1.16
N VAL A 347 9.71 -9.17 0.94
CA VAL A 347 8.96 -7.99 0.47
C VAL A 347 7.69 -7.85 1.32
N PRO A 348 7.72 -7.05 2.39
CA PRO A 348 6.54 -6.74 3.18
C PRO A 348 5.37 -6.20 2.34
N PRO A 349 4.12 -6.28 2.83
CA PRO A 349 3.04 -5.51 2.22
C PRO A 349 3.40 -4.02 2.16
N GLY A 350 3.20 -3.40 1.00
CA GLY A 350 3.57 -2.00 0.74
C GLY A 350 4.99 -1.78 0.24
N ALA A 351 5.90 -2.70 0.49
CA ALA A 351 7.31 -2.56 0.10
C ALA A 351 7.54 -2.74 -1.41
N ARG A 352 8.67 -2.18 -1.88
CA ARG A 352 9.11 -2.25 -3.28
C ARG A 352 10.56 -2.67 -3.34
N MET A 353 10.85 -3.60 -4.25
CA MET A 353 12.21 -4.10 -4.49
C MET A 353 12.54 -4.02 -5.97
N GLU A 354 13.73 -3.54 -6.28
CA GLU A 354 14.24 -3.47 -7.64
C GLU A 354 15.52 -4.29 -7.73
N PHE A 355 15.54 -5.30 -8.60
CA PHE A 355 16.65 -6.22 -8.67
C PHE A 355 16.92 -6.73 -10.08
N ILE A 356 18.18 -7.06 -10.34
CA ILE A 356 18.65 -7.65 -11.59
C ILE A 356 18.38 -9.15 -11.56
N VAL A 357 17.81 -9.68 -12.64
CA VAL A 357 17.62 -11.11 -12.88
C VAL A 357 18.26 -11.53 -14.19
N GLU A 358 18.57 -12.82 -14.32
CA GLU A 358 19.05 -13.44 -15.55
C GLU A 358 18.04 -14.49 -16.03
N GLY A 359 17.75 -14.51 -17.34
CA GLY A 359 16.85 -15.46 -17.95
C GLY A 359 17.44 -16.87 -17.98
N PRO A 360 16.61 -17.94 -17.81
CA PRO A 360 17.09 -19.31 -17.85
C PRO A 360 17.63 -19.69 -19.24
N ALA A 361 18.60 -20.61 -19.29
CA ALA A 361 19.08 -21.19 -20.54
C ALA A 361 17.95 -21.99 -21.23
N LEU A 362 18.04 -22.16 -22.57
CA LEU A 362 17.10 -22.99 -23.32
C LEU A 362 17.03 -24.40 -22.71
N GLY A 363 15.80 -24.90 -22.57
CA GLY A 363 15.52 -26.19 -21.95
C GLY A 363 15.58 -26.21 -20.42
N THR A 364 15.84 -25.09 -19.78
CA THR A 364 15.82 -24.96 -18.33
C THR A 364 14.45 -24.46 -17.86
N ALA A 365 13.84 -25.15 -16.90
CA ALA A 365 12.60 -24.67 -16.27
C ALA A 365 12.93 -23.58 -15.23
N GLY A 366 12.43 -22.37 -15.45
CA GLY A 366 12.51 -21.25 -14.51
C GLY A 366 11.19 -21.07 -13.76
N LEU A 367 11.25 -20.72 -12.49
CA LEU A 367 10.08 -20.50 -11.64
C LEU A 367 10.33 -19.32 -10.69
N LEU A 368 9.46 -18.32 -10.71
CA LEU A 368 9.35 -17.31 -9.67
C LEU A 368 8.42 -17.85 -8.59
N VAL A 369 8.87 -17.86 -7.36
CA VAL A 369 8.10 -18.35 -6.20
C VAL A 369 8.09 -17.30 -5.10
N THR A 370 7.09 -17.35 -4.21
CA THR A 370 7.22 -16.84 -2.86
C THR A 370 7.46 -18.03 -1.93
N ARG A 371 8.44 -17.91 -1.06
CA ARG A 371 8.73 -18.87 -0.03
C ARG A 371 7.84 -18.61 1.18
N THR A 372 7.74 -19.61 2.08
CA THR A 372 7.02 -19.43 3.35
C THR A 372 7.53 -18.22 4.11
N VAL A 373 6.60 -17.45 4.68
CA VAL A 373 6.88 -16.44 5.70
C VAL A 373 6.24 -16.90 7.01
N ASP A 374 6.97 -16.82 8.12
CA ASP A 374 6.44 -17.08 9.45
C ASP A 374 5.82 -15.81 10.00
N THR A 375 4.51 -15.70 9.89
CA THR A 375 3.75 -14.55 10.35
C THR A 375 3.36 -14.64 11.83
N GLY A 376 3.75 -15.71 12.51
CA GLY A 376 3.41 -15.95 13.92
C GLY A 376 2.11 -16.73 14.11
N SER A 377 1.78 -17.03 15.37
CA SER A 377 0.60 -17.83 15.72
C SER A 377 -0.72 -17.06 15.57
N GLY A 378 -0.67 -15.75 15.54
CA GLY A 378 -1.82 -14.88 15.28
C GLY A 378 -1.94 -14.45 13.83
N GLY A 379 -0.88 -14.64 13.03
CA GLY A 379 -0.81 -14.14 11.66
C GLY A 379 -1.42 -15.07 10.62
N GLU A 380 -1.61 -14.50 9.44
CA GLU A 380 -2.18 -15.16 8.27
C GLU A 380 -1.19 -16.17 7.65
N ASN A 381 -1.70 -17.25 7.05
CA ASN A 381 -0.83 -18.28 6.49
C ASN A 381 -0.30 -17.90 5.10
N ASP A 382 1.01 -17.71 5.00
CA ASP A 382 1.75 -17.41 3.77
C ASP A 382 2.67 -18.58 3.37
N PRO A 383 2.13 -19.65 2.73
CA PRO A 383 2.90 -20.83 2.37
C PRO A 383 3.75 -20.62 1.12
N ASN A 384 4.72 -21.53 0.92
CA ASN A 384 5.43 -21.64 -0.35
C ASN A 384 4.46 -21.84 -1.51
N ARG A 385 4.60 -21.02 -2.56
CA ARG A 385 3.80 -21.17 -3.79
C ARG A 385 4.48 -20.58 -5.01
N ALA A 386 4.20 -21.17 -6.17
CA ALA A 386 4.61 -20.62 -7.45
C ALA A 386 3.82 -19.33 -7.74
N ILE A 387 4.46 -18.36 -8.37
CA ILE A 387 3.82 -17.14 -8.88
C ILE A 387 3.86 -17.13 -10.39
N ALA A 388 5.04 -17.38 -11.00
CA ALA A 388 5.17 -17.39 -12.45
C ALA A 388 6.20 -18.40 -12.91
N THR A 389 5.96 -19.01 -14.07
CA THR A 389 6.97 -19.76 -14.82
C THR A 389 7.80 -18.77 -15.65
N ILE A 390 9.14 -18.86 -15.57
CA ILE A 390 10.03 -18.10 -16.44
C ILE A 390 10.43 -19.02 -17.59
N THR A 391 9.91 -18.72 -18.78
CA THR A 391 10.10 -19.56 -19.97
C THR A 391 11.16 -18.94 -20.88
N PRO A 392 12.28 -19.63 -21.12
CA PRO A 392 13.27 -19.16 -22.10
C PRO A 392 12.70 -19.28 -23.51
N SER A 393 12.80 -18.20 -24.28
CA SER A 393 12.35 -18.15 -25.68
C SER A 393 13.20 -17.17 -26.46
N GLU A 394 13.78 -17.61 -27.57
CA GLU A 394 14.51 -16.73 -28.51
C GLU A 394 13.60 -15.62 -29.08
N ASP A 395 12.29 -15.94 -29.21
CA ASP A 395 11.28 -15.02 -29.72
C ASP A 395 10.62 -14.21 -28.61
N ALA A 396 11.18 -14.20 -27.38
CA ALA A 396 10.62 -13.40 -26.31
C ALA A 396 10.59 -11.92 -26.71
N THR A 397 9.43 -11.32 -26.60
CA THR A 397 9.29 -9.88 -26.76
C THR A 397 9.91 -9.25 -25.51
N GLU A 398 11.00 -8.54 -25.68
CA GLU A 398 11.59 -7.78 -24.58
C GLU A 398 10.64 -6.64 -24.20
N PRO A 399 10.48 -6.37 -22.88
CA PRO A 399 9.97 -5.06 -22.50
C PRO A 399 10.96 -4.02 -23.06
N ARG A 400 10.44 -2.91 -23.55
CA ARG A 400 11.32 -1.83 -24.05
C ARG A 400 12.12 -1.30 -22.87
N SER A 401 13.45 -1.29 -22.99
CA SER A 401 14.27 -0.56 -22.05
C SER A 401 13.96 0.93 -22.21
N THR A 402 13.72 1.58 -21.08
CA THR A 402 13.62 3.03 -20.99
C THR A 402 14.85 3.60 -20.30
N LEU A 403 15.73 2.72 -19.85
CA LEU A 403 16.95 3.06 -19.13
C LEU A 403 18.02 3.51 -20.15
N ASP A 404 18.68 4.64 -19.87
CA ASP A 404 19.80 5.11 -20.68
C ASP A 404 20.96 4.09 -20.62
N SER A 405 21.54 3.79 -21.75
CA SER A 405 22.68 2.87 -21.85
C SER A 405 24.02 3.54 -21.52
N SER A 406 24.06 4.87 -21.45
CA SER A 406 25.27 5.64 -21.16
C SER A 406 24.96 6.86 -20.28
N PRO A 407 24.33 6.65 -19.12
CA PRO A 407 23.84 7.74 -18.29
C PRO A 407 24.98 8.53 -17.64
N ASP A 408 24.76 9.83 -17.46
CA ASP A 408 25.53 10.61 -16.50
C ASP A 408 25.15 10.18 -15.08
N ARG A 409 26.09 10.24 -14.13
CA ARG A 409 25.79 9.96 -12.73
C ARG A 409 24.93 11.05 -12.13
N LEU A 410 24.10 10.66 -11.14
CA LEU A 410 23.43 11.62 -10.29
C LEU A 410 24.47 12.49 -9.55
N PRO A 411 24.21 13.79 -9.38
CA PRO A 411 25.05 14.62 -8.53
C PRO A 411 25.05 14.06 -7.11
N ALA A 412 26.21 14.13 -6.44
CA ALA A 412 26.29 13.74 -5.04
C ALA A 412 25.34 14.60 -4.20
N SER A 413 24.66 13.99 -3.24
CA SER A 413 23.83 14.72 -2.29
C SER A 413 24.70 15.70 -1.49
N THR A 414 24.22 16.92 -1.32
CA THR A 414 24.85 17.92 -0.45
C THR A 414 24.46 17.74 1.01
N GLU A 415 23.40 16.98 1.28
CA GLU A 415 22.95 16.67 2.65
C GLU A 415 23.87 15.63 3.30
N PRO A 416 24.18 15.78 4.60
CA PRO A 416 24.89 14.75 5.34
C PRO A 416 24.14 13.43 5.32
N TRP A 417 24.88 12.33 5.08
CA TRP A 417 24.31 10.99 5.15
C TRP A 417 23.62 10.76 6.50
N LEU A 418 22.38 10.29 6.47
CA LEU A 418 21.53 10.13 7.65
C LEU A 418 22.20 9.32 8.76
N GLY A 419 22.96 8.29 8.41
CA GLY A 419 23.72 7.47 9.37
C GLY A 419 24.80 8.23 10.14
N SER A 420 25.28 9.39 9.63
CA SER A 420 26.29 10.24 10.28
C SER A 420 25.69 11.34 11.15
N VAL A 421 24.38 11.56 11.10
CA VAL A 421 23.70 12.61 11.87
C VAL A 421 23.38 12.12 13.27
N THR A 422 23.67 12.92 14.28
CA THR A 422 23.31 12.62 15.68
C THR A 422 21.82 12.88 15.88
N PRO A 423 21.03 11.89 16.34
CA PRO A 423 19.61 12.10 16.58
C PRO A 423 19.39 13.03 17.77
N VAL A 424 18.38 13.89 17.68
CA VAL A 424 18.02 14.82 18.77
C VAL A 424 17.30 14.10 19.92
N ARG A 425 16.69 12.93 19.62
CA ARG A 425 15.92 12.16 20.61
C ARG A 425 15.77 10.71 20.17
N THR A 426 15.45 9.84 21.15
CA THR A 426 15.00 8.47 20.90
C THR A 426 13.57 8.32 21.39
N ARG A 427 12.67 7.75 20.56
CA ARG A 427 11.30 7.39 20.94
C ARG A 427 11.15 5.87 21.00
N ARG A 428 10.18 5.42 21.78
CA ARG A 428 9.75 4.03 21.80
C ARG A 428 8.28 3.95 21.46
N LEU A 429 7.93 3.06 20.53
CA LEU A 429 6.58 2.73 20.14
C LEU A 429 6.39 1.21 20.24
N TYR A 430 5.16 0.75 20.29
CA TYR A 430 4.90 -0.67 20.21
C TYR A 430 3.58 -1.00 19.53
N PHE A 431 3.56 -2.12 18.81
CA PHE A 431 2.37 -2.75 18.30
C PHE A 431 1.77 -3.64 19.39
N SER A 432 0.44 -3.66 19.49
CA SER A 432 -0.30 -4.56 20.37
C SER A 432 -1.72 -4.78 19.86
N GLU A 433 -2.31 -5.89 20.28
CA GLU A 433 -3.64 -6.33 19.91
C GLU A 433 -4.45 -6.69 21.13
N LYS A 434 -5.77 -6.60 21.01
CA LYS A 434 -6.70 -6.99 22.07
C LYS A 434 -7.97 -7.57 21.47
N LEU A 435 -8.30 -8.82 21.83
CA LEU A 435 -9.60 -9.40 21.55
C LEU A 435 -10.71 -8.63 22.30
N LEU A 436 -11.83 -8.37 21.65
CA LEU A 436 -13.01 -7.77 22.29
C LEU A 436 -13.57 -8.69 23.39
N ASP A 437 -13.64 -9.99 23.13
CA ASP A 437 -13.90 -11.01 24.15
C ASP A 437 -12.67 -11.92 24.31
N PRO A 438 -11.92 -11.80 25.42
CA PRO A 438 -10.73 -12.63 25.65
C PRO A 438 -11.00 -14.12 25.76
N ASN A 439 -12.28 -14.54 25.96
CA ASN A 439 -12.67 -15.94 26.06
C ASN A 439 -13.10 -16.56 24.74
N ASP A 440 -13.29 -15.73 23.70
CA ASP A 440 -13.59 -16.17 22.33
C ASP A 440 -12.43 -15.84 21.39
N PRO A 441 -11.62 -16.84 20.97
CA PRO A 441 -10.50 -16.59 20.04
C PRO A 441 -10.94 -16.13 18.66
N ASN A 442 -12.23 -16.25 18.32
CA ASN A 442 -12.80 -15.73 17.07
C ASN A 442 -13.45 -14.34 17.26
N SER A 443 -13.32 -13.75 18.45
CA SER A 443 -13.79 -12.39 18.71
C SER A 443 -13.04 -11.39 17.84
N ALA A 444 -13.70 -10.28 17.49
CA ALA A 444 -13.05 -9.20 16.78
C ALA A 444 -11.84 -8.66 17.56
N THR A 445 -10.79 -8.33 16.86
CA THR A 445 -9.54 -7.80 17.42
C THR A 445 -9.50 -6.27 17.22
N THR A 446 -9.04 -5.56 18.23
CA THR A 446 -8.68 -4.15 18.13
C THR A 446 -7.17 -4.02 18.08
N PHE A 447 -6.68 -3.21 17.18
CA PHE A 447 -5.26 -3.06 16.88
C PHE A 447 -4.74 -1.70 17.34
N TYR A 448 -3.50 -1.68 17.86
CA TYR A 448 -2.90 -0.46 18.41
C TYR A 448 -1.45 -0.30 17.98
N ILE A 449 -1.07 0.92 17.63
CA ILE A 449 0.32 1.38 17.65
C ILE A 449 0.43 2.50 18.68
N THR A 450 1.21 2.29 19.72
CA THR A 450 1.22 3.15 20.91
C THR A 450 2.60 3.74 21.14
N VAL A 451 2.65 5.05 21.37
CA VAL A 451 3.88 5.73 21.84
C VAL A 451 4.05 5.44 23.33
N ASP A 452 5.23 5.04 23.76
CA ASP A 452 5.52 4.71 25.16
C ASP A 452 5.16 5.88 26.08
N GLY A 453 4.48 5.57 27.17
CA GLY A 453 3.92 6.56 28.09
C GLY A 453 2.51 7.07 27.75
N GLN A 454 1.96 6.72 26.59
CA GLN A 454 0.55 6.97 26.22
C GLN A 454 -0.30 5.73 26.52
N ALA A 455 -1.61 5.92 26.70
CA ALA A 455 -2.55 4.80 26.77
C ALA A 455 -2.82 4.26 25.36
N PRO A 456 -2.90 2.91 25.19
CA PRO A 456 -3.34 2.34 23.92
C PRO A 456 -4.74 2.82 23.56
N ALA A 457 -4.88 3.35 22.35
CA ALA A 457 -6.15 3.75 21.78
C ALA A 457 -6.14 3.42 20.29
N PRO A 458 -7.24 2.92 19.70
CA PRO A 458 -7.36 2.79 18.27
C PRO A 458 -7.33 4.18 17.63
N PHE A 459 -6.90 4.26 16.39
CA PHE A 459 -6.87 5.51 15.66
C PHE A 459 -8.26 6.13 15.55
N ASP A 460 -8.35 7.43 15.83
CA ASP A 460 -9.56 8.25 15.66
C ASP A 460 -9.24 9.44 14.74
N PRO A 461 -9.68 9.41 13.48
CA PRO A 461 -9.42 10.50 12.54
C PRO A 461 -10.06 11.81 12.95
N SER A 462 -11.10 11.77 13.80
CA SER A 462 -11.80 12.97 14.27
C SER A 462 -11.05 13.71 15.37
N SER A 463 -10.10 13.06 16.05
CA SER A 463 -9.39 13.65 17.19
C SER A 463 -8.49 14.83 16.78
N GLY A 464 -7.88 14.76 15.59
CA GLY A 464 -6.94 15.75 15.08
C GLY A 464 -5.71 16.00 15.96
N VAL A 465 -5.57 15.23 17.06
CA VAL A 465 -4.47 15.36 18.03
C VAL A 465 -3.35 14.41 17.65
N PRO A 466 -2.14 14.91 17.30
CA PRO A 466 -1.05 14.04 16.94
C PRO A 466 -0.51 13.26 18.14
N ASN A 467 -0.19 11.98 17.94
CA ASN A 467 0.51 11.15 18.92
C ASN A 467 1.97 11.59 19.08
N ILE A 468 2.54 12.11 17.99
CA ILE A 468 3.94 12.56 17.91
C ILE A 468 3.99 13.97 17.31
N VAL A 469 4.80 14.82 17.90
CA VAL A 469 5.18 16.13 17.33
C VAL A 469 6.70 16.17 17.19
N VAL A 470 7.17 16.59 16.02
CA VAL A 470 8.59 16.79 15.69
C VAL A 470 8.77 18.13 14.99
N LYS A 471 9.99 18.61 14.89
CA LYS A 471 10.33 19.84 14.15
C LYS A 471 11.04 19.50 12.84
N GLN A 472 10.72 20.22 11.81
CA GLN A 472 11.50 20.16 10.57
C GLN A 472 12.98 20.44 10.87
N GLY A 473 13.84 19.58 10.35
CA GLY A 473 15.28 19.59 10.62
C GLY A 473 15.71 18.55 11.65
N ASP A 474 14.79 17.98 12.43
CA ASP A 474 15.10 16.95 13.40
C ASP A 474 15.43 15.61 12.72
N VAL A 475 16.34 14.88 13.36
CA VAL A 475 16.59 13.47 13.12
C VAL A 475 16.32 12.73 14.43
N GLU A 476 15.49 11.70 14.41
CA GLU A 476 15.14 10.95 15.62
C GLU A 476 15.42 9.46 15.43
N ASP A 477 15.78 8.76 16.51
CA ASP A 477 15.79 7.29 16.53
C ASP A 477 14.48 6.77 17.13
N TRP A 478 13.81 5.85 16.42
CA TRP A 478 12.61 5.20 16.90
C TRP A 478 12.89 3.73 17.16
N ILE A 479 12.54 3.25 18.35
CA ILE A 479 12.56 1.84 18.71
C ILE A 479 11.11 1.37 18.65
N ILE A 480 10.81 0.43 17.75
CA ILE A 480 9.46 -0.10 17.58
C ILE A 480 9.46 -1.56 18.02
N GLU A 481 8.68 -1.85 19.06
CA GLU A 481 8.51 -3.19 19.62
C GLU A 481 7.26 -3.84 19.04
N ASN A 482 7.27 -5.16 18.93
CA ASN A 482 6.08 -5.93 18.66
C ASN A 482 5.72 -6.75 19.90
N ARG A 483 4.54 -6.47 20.49
CA ARG A 483 4.02 -7.14 21.69
C ARG A 483 2.88 -8.10 21.38
N SER A 484 2.58 -8.30 20.09
CA SER A 484 1.58 -9.24 19.59
C SER A 484 2.21 -10.56 19.13
N THR A 485 1.38 -11.55 18.84
CA THR A 485 1.79 -12.87 18.34
C THR A 485 1.78 -12.97 16.82
N GLU A 486 1.74 -11.83 16.15
CA GLU A 486 1.67 -11.68 14.70
C GLU A 486 2.76 -10.72 14.19
N LEU A 487 3.31 -11.02 13.01
CA LEU A 487 4.25 -10.19 12.30
C LEU A 487 3.56 -8.90 11.81
N HIS A 488 4.18 -7.74 12.02
CA HIS A 488 3.68 -6.45 11.54
C HIS A 488 4.64 -5.81 10.56
N ALA A 489 4.09 -5.05 9.59
CA ALA A 489 4.86 -4.22 8.67
C ALA A 489 4.68 -2.75 9.06
N PHE A 490 5.71 -2.13 9.62
CA PHE A 490 5.69 -0.70 9.94
C PHE A 490 5.92 0.13 8.68
N HIS A 491 5.06 1.13 8.47
CA HIS A 491 5.19 2.14 7.41
C HIS A 491 4.96 3.54 7.98
N ILE A 492 5.61 4.53 7.37
CA ILE A 492 5.42 5.95 7.66
C ILE A 492 5.35 6.74 6.35
N HIS A 493 4.37 7.63 6.24
CA HIS A 493 4.19 8.51 5.09
C HIS A 493 5.29 9.60 5.05
N GLN A 494 5.56 10.16 3.87
CA GLN A 494 6.48 11.27 3.58
C GLN A 494 7.94 11.11 4.04
N VAL A 495 8.30 10.03 4.73
CA VAL A 495 9.60 9.86 5.36
C VAL A 495 10.23 8.52 4.96
N HIS A 496 11.48 8.57 4.52
CA HIS A 496 12.33 7.39 4.47
C HIS A 496 13.21 7.33 5.71
N PHE A 497 13.43 6.11 6.21
CA PHE A 497 14.25 5.87 7.41
C PHE A 497 15.38 4.88 7.13
N MET A 498 16.38 4.90 8.00
CA MET A 498 17.48 3.94 7.99
C MET A 498 17.26 2.90 9.08
N LEU A 499 17.38 1.61 8.74
CA LEU A 499 17.37 0.52 9.72
C LEU A 499 18.73 0.46 10.42
N LEU A 500 18.76 0.62 11.74
CA LEU A 500 19.97 0.64 12.56
C LEU A 500 20.19 -0.65 13.35
N ASP A 501 19.10 -1.30 13.77
CA ASP A 501 19.15 -2.52 14.57
C ASP A 501 17.92 -3.38 14.25
N TYR A 502 18.14 -4.67 14.20
CA TYR A 502 17.10 -5.67 14.00
C TYR A 502 17.25 -6.76 15.07
N LEU A 503 16.27 -6.90 15.94
CA LEU A 503 16.26 -7.86 17.05
C LEU A 503 17.50 -7.76 17.97
N GLY A 504 17.97 -6.55 18.27
CA GLY A 504 19.15 -6.32 19.11
C GLY A 504 20.49 -6.54 18.38
N THR A 505 20.45 -6.78 17.08
CA THR A 505 21.64 -6.92 16.25
C THR A 505 21.79 -5.67 15.38
N PRO A 506 22.93 -4.96 15.48
CA PRO A 506 23.19 -3.81 14.61
C PRO A 506 23.18 -4.21 13.14
N VAL A 507 22.49 -3.42 12.33
CA VAL A 507 22.40 -3.58 10.87
C VAL A 507 23.28 -2.52 10.20
N ASN A 508 24.01 -2.89 9.19
CA ASN A 508 24.83 -1.98 8.39
C ASN A 508 24.28 -1.91 6.96
N GLU A 509 23.09 -1.36 6.84
CA GLU A 509 22.46 -1.10 5.54
C GLU A 509 22.72 0.35 5.14
N PRO A 510 23.43 0.61 4.04
CA PRO A 510 23.75 1.97 3.61
C PRO A 510 22.64 2.59 2.74
N PHE A 511 21.38 2.24 2.97
CA PHE A 511 20.24 2.69 2.21
C PHE A 511 19.03 3.02 3.09
N LEU A 512 18.02 3.63 2.51
CA LEU A 512 16.79 4.04 3.17
C LEU A 512 15.62 3.16 2.71
N ARG A 513 14.59 3.10 3.53
CA ARG A 513 13.31 2.43 3.26
C ARG A 513 12.16 3.17 3.92
N ASP A 514 10.93 2.88 3.56
CA ASP A 514 9.74 3.41 4.24
C ASP A 514 8.88 2.32 4.90
N THR A 515 9.23 1.05 4.65
CA THR A 515 8.50 -0.11 5.17
C THR A 515 9.48 -1.13 5.75
N VAL A 516 9.17 -1.69 6.94
CA VAL A 516 10.00 -2.72 7.59
C VAL A 516 9.16 -3.69 8.42
N ASN A 517 9.49 -4.99 8.36
CA ASN A 517 8.88 -6.00 9.20
C ASN A 517 9.36 -5.90 10.65
N ILE A 518 8.44 -6.11 11.59
CA ILE A 518 8.74 -6.20 13.01
C ILE A 518 8.28 -7.58 13.50
N PRO A 519 9.21 -8.49 13.80
CA PRO A 519 8.91 -9.87 14.15
C PRO A 519 7.97 -9.99 15.34
N PHE A 520 7.15 -11.03 15.35
CA PHE A 520 6.16 -11.30 16.39
C PHE A 520 6.79 -11.75 17.71
N TYR A 521 6.09 -11.51 18.80
CA TYR A 521 6.47 -11.97 20.13
C TYR A 521 5.97 -13.40 20.37
N ASN A 522 6.90 -14.33 20.53
CA ASN A 522 6.58 -15.76 20.73
C ASN A 522 6.43 -16.17 22.20
N GLY A 523 6.46 -15.23 23.14
CA GLY A 523 6.33 -15.49 24.59
C GLY A 523 7.55 -16.16 25.25
N ARG A 524 8.64 -16.41 24.53
CA ARG A 524 9.80 -17.17 25.04
C ARG A 524 10.98 -16.30 25.46
N THR A 525 10.99 -15.04 25.06
CA THR A 525 12.05 -14.08 25.40
C THR A 525 11.59 -13.10 26.47
N LEU A 526 12.53 -12.59 27.29
CA LEU A 526 12.23 -11.57 28.31
C LEU A 526 11.97 -10.18 27.68
N ALA A 527 12.55 -9.91 26.53
CA ALA A 527 12.36 -8.68 25.79
C ALA A 527 11.44 -8.92 24.59
N TYR A 528 10.65 -7.92 24.26
CA TYR A 528 9.88 -7.92 23.01
C TYR A 528 10.80 -7.76 21.81
N PRO A 529 10.50 -8.43 20.68
CA PRO A 529 11.18 -8.17 19.40
C PRO A 529 11.06 -6.69 19.04
N SER A 530 12.14 -6.11 18.52
CA SER A 530 12.13 -4.70 18.18
C SER A 530 13.08 -4.40 17.03
N VAL A 531 12.81 -3.31 16.34
CA VAL A 531 13.72 -2.67 15.39
C VAL A 531 14.06 -1.26 15.87
N ARG A 532 15.24 -0.76 15.47
CA ARG A 532 15.61 0.64 15.67
C ARG A 532 15.80 1.32 14.34
N LEU A 533 15.05 2.37 14.12
CA LEU A 533 14.97 3.13 12.89
C LEU A 533 15.48 4.54 13.13
N ARG A 534 16.18 5.12 12.15
CA ARG A 534 16.54 6.55 12.16
C ARG A 534 15.66 7.29 11.18
N MET A 535 14.80 8.15 11.69
CA MET A 535 13.82 8.96 10.96
C MET A 535 14.45 10.28 10.52
N ASP A 536 14.16 10.69 9.29
CA ASP A 536 14.65 11.93 8.69
C ASP A 536 13.52 12.94 8.47
N PHE A 537 13.46 13.98 9.29
CA PHE A 537 12.48 15.06 9.16
C PHE A 537 13.10 16.35 8.61
N ARG A 538 14.24 16.25 7.92
CA ARG A 538 14.96 17.42 7.38
C ARG A 538 14.30 17.99 6.12
N ASP A 539 13.66 17.15 5.30
CA ASP A 539 13.00 17.60 4.07
C ASP A 539 11.82 18.52 4.39
N PRO A 540 11.73 19.71 3.77
CA PRO A 540 10.62 20.64 4.00
C PRO A 540 9.25 20.11 3.57
N ASN A 541 9.20 19.13 2.66
CA ASN A 541 7.94 18.51 2.24
C ASN A 541 7.32 17.62 3.32
N THR A 542 8.06 17.27 4.38
CA THR A 542 7.51 16.54 5.54
C THR A 542 6.67 17.42 6.46
N VAL A 543 6.70 18.77 6.30
CA VAL A 543 5.95 19.69 7.16
C VAL A 543 4.45 19.49 6.97
N GLY A 544 3.76 19.19 8.08
CA GLY A 544 2.32 18.94 8.08
C GLY A 544 1.92 17.83 9.04
N THR A 545 0.72 17.30 8.87
CA THR A 545 0.21 16.17 9.68
C THR A 545 -0.06 14.99 8.77
N PHE A 546 0.54 13.84 9.08
CA PHE A 546 0.41 12.60 8.32
C PHE A 546 0.41 11.39 9.25
N VAL A 547 0.34 10.19 8.69
CA VAL A 547 0.20 8.95 9.44
C VAL A 547 1.46 8.10 9.41
N TYR A 548 1.58 7.25 10.44
CA TYR A 548 2.41 6.05 10.47
C TYR A 548 1.52 4.90 10.94
N HIS A 549 1.70 3.70 10.39
CA HIS A 549 0.78 2.60 10.65
C HIS A 549 1.42 1.22 10.38
N CYS A 550 0.71 0.17 10.72
CA CYS A 550 0.96 -1.17 10.20
C CYS A 550 0.42 -1.25 8.77
N HIS A 551 1.21 -1.74 7.82
CA HIS A 551 0.79 -1.87 6.42
C HIS A 551 0.08 -3.22 6.13
N LEU A 552 -0.31 -3.97 7.16
CA LEU A 552 -1.41 -4.92 7.02
C LEU A 552 -2.68 -4.10 7.08
N LEU A 553 -3.38 -3.98 5.96
CA LEU A 553 -4.48 -3.03 5.81
C LEU A 553 -5.71 -3.39 6.66
N GLU A 554 -5.80 -4.64 7.11
CA GLU A 554 -6.78 -5.04 8.12
C GLU A 554 -6.49 -4.39 9.47
N HIS A 555 -5.21 -4.34 9.85
CA HIS A 555 -4.78 -3.71 11.10
C HIS A 555 -4.88 -2.19 11.02
N GLU A 556 -4.52 -1.61 9.88
CA GLU A 556 -4.69 -0.18 9.58
C GLU A 556 -6.14 0.24 9.75
N ASP A 557 -7.07 -0.42 9.01
CA ASP A 557 -8.51 -0.17 9.09
C ASP A 557 -9.07 -0.47 10.49
N GLY A 558 -8.46 -1.41 11.23
CA GLY A 558 -8.79 -1.77 12.60
C GLY A 558 -8.23 -0.84 13.68
N GLY A 559 -7.50 0.22 13.28
CA GLY A 559 -7.01 1.27 14.18
C GLY A 559 -5.51 1.26 14.51
N MET A 560 -4.69 0.38 13.88
CA MET A 560 -3.24 0.33 14.08
C MET A 560 -2.51 1.44 13.33
N MET A 561 -2.87 2.68 13.64
CA MET A 561 -2.39 3.90 13.00
C MET A 561 -2.17 5.00 14.04
N GLY A 562 -1.23 5.91 13.79
CA GLY A 562 -0.97 7.08 14.61
C GLY A 562 -0.72 8.33 13.77
N LEU A 563 -1.01 9.49 14.38
CA LEU A 563 -0.74 10.79 13.77
C LEU A 563 0.62 11.32 14.20
N ILE A 564 1.36 11.83 13.25
CA ILE A 564 2.55 12.65 13.48
C ILE A 564 2.34 14.03 12.87
N ARG A 565 2.80 15.07 13.59
CA ARG A 565 2.86 16.44 13.09
C ARG A 565 4.31 16.89 13.03
N VAL A 566 4.74 17.31 11.86
CA VAL A 566 6.02 17.99 11.66
C VAL A 566 5.77 19.49 11.59
N GLU A 567 6.31 20.21 12.57
CA GLU A 567 6.20 21.67 12.65
C GLU A 567 7.33 22.35 11.85
N PRO A 568 7.08 23.50 11.22
CA PRO A 568 8.11 24.23 10.49
C PRO A 568 9.33 24.56 11.37
N ALA A 569 10.52 24.63 10.78
CA ALA A 569 11.73 25.06 11.47
C ALA A 569 11.53 26.47 12.08
N GLY A 570 11.92 26.64 13.36
CA GLY A 570 11.78 27.92 14.05
C GLY A 570 10.41 28.20 14.69
N SER A 571 9.46 27.28 14.63
CA SER A 571 8.24 27.37 15.43
C SER A 571 8.61 27.28 16.92
N THR A 572 8.27 28.33 17.69
CA THR A 572 8.39 28.32 19.15
C THR A 572 7.24 27.53 19.73
N GLU A 573 7.52 26.53 20.56
CA GLU A 573 6.49 25.85 21.35
C GLU A 573 5.68 26.90 22.14
N ALA A 574 4.44 27.12 21.72
CA ALA A 574 3.46 27.75 22.60
C ALA A 574 3.12 26.71 23.67
N ILE A 575 3.83 26.78 24.82
CA ILE A 575 3.47 25.98 26.00
C ILE A 575 2.11 26.48 26.48
N GLU A 576 1.03 25.92 25.93
CA GLU A 576 -0.28 26.02 26.54
C GLU A 576 -0.31 25.17 27.82
N THR A 577 0.28 25.71 28.88
CA THR A 577 -0.10 25.31 30.22
C THR A 577 -1.52 25.79 30.47
N LYS A 578 -2.51 24.97 30.18
CA LYS A 578 -3.86 25.15 30.71
C LYS A 578 -3.81 24.98 32.24
N SER A 579 -3.37 26.04 32.91
CA SER A 579 -3.62 26.23 34.33
C SER A 579 -5.12 26.47 34.50
N SER A 580 -5.83 25.48 35.00
CA SER A 580 -7.23 25.58 35.40
C SER A 580 -7.37 26.56 36.58
N ARG A 581 -7.51 27.84 36.28
CA ARG A 581 -8.08 28.83 37.22
C ARG A 581 -9.56 28.93 36.97
N ILE A 582 -10.33 28.13 37.71
CA ILE A 582 -11.74 28.44 37.97
C ILE A 582 -11.76 29.66 38.90
N GLN A 583 -11.85 30.85 38.32
CA GLN A 583 -12.26 32.05 39.06
C GLN A 583 -13.78 32.10 39.04
N ARG A 584 -14.39 31.73 40.16
CA ARG A 584 -15.77 32.08 40.45
C ARG A 584 -15.85 33.62 40.65
N SER A 585 -16.35 34.36 39.67
CA SER A 585 -16.76 35.74 39.84
C SER A 585 -18.12 35.78 40.53
N VAL A 586 -18.12 36.06 41.81
CA VAL A 586 -19.33 36.43 42.56
C VAL A 586 -19.51 37.93 42.32
N SER A 587 -20.53 38.31 41.56
CA SER A 587 -20.99 39.71 41.43
C SER A 587 -21.99 40.00 42.53
N PRO A 588 -21.86 41.11 43.32
CA PRO A 588 -22.86 41.50 44.32
C PRO A 588 -23.97 42.29 43.63
N ARG A 589 -25.18 41.75 43.61
CA ARG A 589 -26.40 42.56 43.33
C ARG A 589 -26.87 43.24 44.58
N ARG A 590 -27.02 44.55 44.49
CA ARG A 590 -27.61 45.47 45.50
C ARG A 590 -29.06 45.10 45.81
N LEU A 591 -29.35 45.07 47.10
CA LEU A 591 -30.66 45.04 47.68
C LEU A 591 -31.34 46.39 47.51
N CYS A 592 -32.59 46.41 47.07
CA CYS A 592 -33.53 47.49 47.35
C CYS A 592 -34.95 46.93 47.52
N GLY A 593 -35.63 47.27 48.64
CA GLY A 593 -37.06 47.34 48.81
C GLY A 593 -37.77 46.17 49.48
N GLN A 594 -37.91 46.17 50.80
CA GLN A 594 -39.08 45.65 51.49
C GLN A 594 -40.31 46.64 51.30
N PRO A 595 -41.61 46.27 51.48
CA PRO A 595 -42.10 45.94 52.82
C PRO A 595 -43.23 44.86 52.93
N GLU A 596 -43.35 44.38 54.19
CA GLU A 596 -44.56 44.05 54.99
C GLU A 596 -45.61 43.05 54.42
N ALA A 597 -46.11 42.13 55.12
CA ALA A 597 -46.50 41.67 56.40
C ALA A 597 -47.72 40.71 56.29
N HIS A 598 -47.86 39.85 57.19
CA HIS A 598 -48.99 39.14 57.83
C HIS A 598 -48.91 37.64 57.74
N ALA A 599 -48.57 37.03 58.79
CA ALA A 599 -49.28 36.52 59.94
C ALA A 599 -50.18 35.27 59.74
N ALA A 600 -50.00 34.33 60.66
CA ALA A 600 -50.85 33.23 61.13
C ALA A 600 -50.79 31.92 60.27
N GLY A 601 -50.50 30.81 60.83
CA GLY A 601 -50.93 30.17 62.03
C GLY A 601 -51.05 28.66 61.77
N ASN A 602 -50.59 27.94 62.74
CA ASN A 602 -50.63 26.50 63.01
C ASN A 602 -49.54 25.64 62.40
#